data_e699c469ed33ffd2f4c931d67ba42ab2
#
_entry.id   e699c469ed33ffd2f4c931d67ba42ab2
#
_cell.length_a   1.000
_cell.length_b   1.000
_cell.length_c   1.000
_cell.angle_alpha   90.00
_cell.angle_beta   90.00
_cell.angle_gamma   90.00
#
_symmetry.space_group_name_H-M   'P 1'
#
loop_
_entity.id
_entity.type
_entity.pdbx_description
1 polymer ?
#
loop_
_entity_poly.entity_id
_entity_poly.type
_entity_poly.pdbx_seq_one_letter_code
_entity_poly.pdbx_strand_id
1 'polypeptide(L)'
;VNMTTAKTEAKGIRFPIFEGLLPIKASQVPTEIIAGVTLAALAIPEVMGYTKISGTPVITGLYTILIPMALYAIFGSSRHLVVGADSATAAILAAGLVGLASVGSDEYVALAAVLAILVAVFLILARIIGLGFLADFLSSTVLVGFLTGVGIQVAFGQIGGMLGLEGTGHGTLGKIVADLQHIGETNFYA
;
A
#
# COMPACT_ATOMS: atom_id res chain seq x y z
N VAL A 1 -57.21 0.58 -6.68
CA VAL A 1 -56.20 0.66 -5.59
C VAL A 1 -55.60 -0.72 -5.48
N ASN A 2 -54.46 -0.98 -6.14
CA ASN A 2 -53.70 -2.22 -6.02
C ASN A 2 -52.57 -2.01 -5.05
N MET A 3 -52.71 -2.53 -3.86
CA MET A 3 -51.60 -2.67 -2.89
C MET A 3 -50.75 -3.85 -3.35
N THR A 4 -49.64 -3.56 -4.00
CA THR A 4 -48.60 -4.52 -4.27
C THR A 4 -47.83 -4.78 -2.97
N THR A 5 -48.02 -5.94 -2.39
CA THR A 5 -47.29 -6.42 -1.21
C THR A 5 -45.79 -6.50 -1.54
N ALA A 6 -45.02 -5.58 -1.00
CA ALA A 6 -43.57 -5.64 -1.03
C ALA A 6 -43.11 -6.86 -0.22
N LYS A 7 -42.73 -7.90 -0.93
CA LYS A 7 -42.09 -9.08 -0.36
C LYS A 7 -40.70 -8.65 0.15
N THR A 8 -40.58 -8.50 1.45
CA THR A 8 -39.29 -8.33 2.12
C THR A 8 -38.53 -9.64 1.99
N GLU A 9 -37.74 -9.76 0.94
CA GLU A 9 -36.79 -10.88 0.84
C GLU A 9 -35.74 -10.70 1.93
N ALA A 10 -35.71 -11.64 2.85
CA ALA A 10 -34.64 -11.78 3.83
C ALA A 10 -33.32 -11.90 3.07
N LYS A 11 -32.51 -10.84 3.10
CA LYS A 11 -31.19 -10.78 2.48
C LYS A 11 -30.27 -11.70 3.28
N GLY A 12 -30.27 -13.00 2.91
CA GLY A 12 -29.30 -13.95 3.47
C GLY A 12 -27.89 -13.39 3.30
N ILE A 13 -27.04 -13.59 4.30
CA ILE A 13 -25.63 -13.22 4.27
C ILE A 13 -25.00 -14.01 3.10
N ARG A 14 -24.98 -13.41 1.91
CA ARG A 14 -24.20 -13.92 0.78
C ARG A 14 -22.78 -13.43 1.01
N PHE A 15 -21.85 -14.34 1.26
CA PHE A 15 -20.44 -14.01 1.17
C PHE A 15 -20.13 -13.67 -0.30
N PRO A 16 -19.71 -12.43 -0.60
CA PRO A 16 -19.38 -12.03 -1.96
C PRO A 16 -18.06 -12.69 -2.35
N ILE A 17 -18.13 -13.90 -2.93
CA ILE A 17 -16.94 -14.59 -3.43
C ILE A 17 -16.87 -14.32 -4.92
N PHE A 18 -15.74 -13.73 -5.37
CA PHE A 18 -15.47 -13.35 -6.76
C PHE A 18 -16.46 -12.34 -7.38
N GLU A 19 -17.20 -11.56 -6.58
CA GLU A 19 -18.11 -10.53 -7.13
C GLU A 19 -17.37 -9.48 -7.98
N GLY A 20 -16.14 -9.16 -7.62
CA GLY A 20 -15.28 -8.25 -8.38
C GLY A 20 -14.79 -8.83 -9.72
N LEU A 21 -14.76 -10.16 -9.88
CA LEU A 21 -14.25 -10.83 -11.07
C LEU A 21 -15.38 -11.31 -12.01
N LEU A 22 -16.51 -11.74 -11.47
CA LEU A 22 -17.61 -12.32 -12.25
C LEU A 22 -18.61 -11.23 -12.73
N PRO A 23 -19.22 -11.41 -13.93
CA PRO A 23 -18.98 -12.44 -14.94
C PRO A 23 -17.74 -12.15 -15.81
N ILE A 24 -16.92 -13.15 -16.06
CA ILE A 24 -15.78 -13.07 -16.98
C ILE A 24 -16.27 -13.50 -18.37
N LYS A 25 -16.08 -12.64 -19.37
CA LYS A 25 -16.33 -12.97 -20.77
C LYS A 25 -15.05 -13.55 -21.38
N ALA A 26 -15.15 -14.66 -22.10
CA ALA A 26 -14.00 -15.31 -22.74
C ALA A 26 -13.19 -14.35 -23.65
N SER A 27 -13.86 -13.37 -24.28
CA SER A 27 -13.22 -12.34 -25.10
C SER A 27 -12.37 -11.35 -24.32
N GLN A 28 -12.55 -11.22 -23.00
CA GLN A 28 -11.81 -10.31 -22.13
C GLN A 28 -10.56 -10.96 -21.52
N VAL A 29 -10.51 -12.29 -21.47
CA VAL A 29 -9.41 -13.04 -20.84
C VAL A 29 -8.01 -12.64 -21.36
N PRO A 30 -7.75 -12.49 -22.67
CA PRO A 30 -6.44 -12.07 -23.14
C PRO A 30 -6.04 -10.69 -22.62
N THR A 31 -6.97 -9.74 -22.60
CA THR A 31 -6.76 -8.38 -22.11
C THR A 31 -6.47 -8.37 -20.61
N GLU A 32 -7.21 -9.18 -19.84
CA GLU A 32 -7.01 -9.30 -18.39
C GLU A 32 -5.64 -9.94 -18.06
N ILE A 33 -5.20 -10.93 -18.84
CA ILE A 33 -3.86 -11.52 -18.68
C ILE A 33 -2.78 -10.49 -18.95
N ILE A 34 -2.89 -9.72 -20.04
CA ILE A 34 -1.92 -8.67 -20.36
C ILE A 34 -1.90 -7.61 -19.26
N ALA A 35 -3.06 -7.18 -18.79
CA ALA A 35 -3.18 -6.21 -17.69
C ALA A 35 -2.52 -6.74 -16.40
N GLY A 36 -2.76 -8.01 -16.05
CA GLY A 36 -2.15 -8.66 -14.89
C GLY A 36 -0.63 -8.76 -15.00
N VAL A 37 -0.10 -9.14 -16.16
CA VAL A 37 1.36 -9.19 -16.41
C VAL A 37 1.97 -7.79 -16.31
N THR A 38 1.33 -6.79 -16.89
CA THR A 38 1.78 -5.40 -16.83
C THR A 38 1.79 -4.89 -15.38
N LEU A 39 0.73 -5.17 -14.64
CA LEU A 39 0.64 -4.82 -13.22
C LEU A 39 1.76 -5.50 -12.42
N ALA A 40 2.01 -6.78 -12.62
CA ALA A 40 3.06 -7.52 -11.93
C ALA A 40 4.46 -6.95 -12.26
N ALA A 41 4.71 -6.62 -13.53
CA ALA A 41 5.97 -6.05 -13.99
C ALA A 41 6.29 -4.69 -13.35
N LEU A 42 5.26 -3.89 -13.04
CA LEU A 42 5.42 -2.62 -12.34
C LEU A 42 5.49 -2.82 -10.82
N ALA A 43 4.60 -3.63 -10.27
CA ALA A 43 4.42 -3.77 -8.83
C ALA A 43 5.58 -4.50 -8.14
N ILE A 44 6.24 -5.47 -8.80
CA ILE A 44 7.37 -6.20 -8.20
C ILE A 44 8.56 -5.28 -7.90
N PRO A 45 9.11 -4.51 -8.86
CA PRO A 45 10.19 -3.57 -8.56
C PRO A 45 9.78 -2.48 -7.56
N GLU A 46 8.54 -1.99 -7.66
CA GLU A 46 7.99 -0.97 -6.76
C GLU A 46 7.99 -1.45 -5.31
N VAL A 47 7.48 -2.64 -5.05
CA VAL A 47 7.45 -3.23 -3.71
C VAL A 47 8.86 -3.49 -3.17
N MET A 48 9.80 -3.90 -4.02
CA MET A 48 11.21 -4.03 -3.62
C MET A 48 11.80 -2.69 -3.17
N GLY A 49 11.40 -1.59 -3.80
CA GLY A 49 11.73 -0.23 -3.35
C GLY A 49 11.11 0.10 -1.98
N TYR A 50 9.86 -0.26 -1.77
CA TYR A 50 9.16 0.00 -0.50
C TYR A 50 9.73 -0.79 0.67
N THR A 51 10.27 -1.99 0.45
CA THR A 51 10.97 -2.73 1.51
C THR A 51 12.23 -2.03 1.98
N LYS A 52 12.95 -1.34 1.09
CA LYS A 52 14.09 -0.51 1.48
C LYS A 52 13.65 0.70 2.34
N ILE A 53 12.51 1.32 2.01
CA ILE A 53 11.95 2.43 2.79
C ILE A 53 11.50 1.93 4.17
N SER A 54 10.78 0.81 4.22
CA SER A 54 10.27 0.24 5.48
C SER A 54 11.33 -0.42 6.34
N GLY A 55 12.53 -0.70 5.80
CA GLY A 55 13.59 -1.41 6.50
C GLY A 55 13.32 -2.92 6.66
N THR A 56 12.43 -3.50 5.86
CA THR A 56 12.10 -4.92 5.90
C THR A 56 12.83 -5.71 4.80
N PRO A 57 13.04 -7.03 4.97
CA PRO A 57 13.60 -7.87 3.92
C PRO A 57 12.75 -7.85 2.63
N VAL A 58 13.39 -7.93 1.46
CA VAL A 58 12.71 -7.87 0.16
C VAL A 58 11.59 -8.92 0.01
N ILE A 59 11.79 -10.10 0.57
CA ILE A 59 10.81 -11.19 0.50
C ILE A 59 9.48 -10.82 1.18
N THR A 60 9.51 -10.03 2.25
CA THR A 60 8.29 -9.57 2.93
C THR A 60 7.47 -8.67 2.02
N GLY A 61 8.12 -7.84 1.21
CA GLY A 61 7.45 -7.01 0.21
C GLY A 61 6.67 -7.84 -0.82
N LEU A 62 7.26 -8.92 -1.31
CA LEU A 62 6.55 -9.81 -2.25
C LEU A 62 5.32 -10.45 -1.60
N TYR A 63 5.38 -10.83 -0.33
CA TYR A 63 4.22 -11.34 0.39
C TYR A 63 3.14 -10.28 0.59
N THR A 64 3.53 -9.02 0.85
CA THR A 64 2.57 -7.91 1.03
C THR A 64 1.83 -7.52 -0.23
N ILE A 65 2.30 -7.91 -1.41
CA ILE A 65 1.56 -7.66 -2.65
C ILE A 65 0.76 -8.89 -3.09
N LEU A 66 1.35 -10.08 -3.05
CA LEU A 66 0.71 -11.30 -3.57
C LEU A 66 -0.49 -11.71 -2.73
N ILE A 67 -0.33 -11.81 -1.40
CA ILE A 67 -1.37 -12.33 -0.51
C ILE A 67 -2.57 -11.38 -0.41
N PRO A 68 -2.42 -10.07 -0.12
CA PRO A 68 -3.55 -9.16 -0.07
C PRO A 68 -4.27 -9.01 -1.39
N MET A 69 -3.55 -8.99 -2.51
CA MET A 69 -4.14 -8.89 -3.85
C MET A 69 -4.96 -10.15 -4.19
N ALA A 70 -4.45 -11.35 -3.88
CA ALA A 70 -5.18 -12.60 -4.07
C ALA A 70 -6.44 -12.65 -3.18
N LEU A 71 -6.33 -12.27 -1.91
CA LEU A 71 -7.47 -12.20 -1.00
C LEU A 71 -8.50 -11.17 -1.47
N TYR A 72 -8.04 -10.02 -1.97
CA TYR A 72 -8.94 -9.01 -2.52
C TYR A 72 -9.62 -9.48 -3.80
N ALA A 73 -8.93 -10.22 -4.67
CA ALA A 73 -9.53 -10.83 -5.86
C ALA A 73 -10.66 -11.82 -5.50
N ILE A 74 -10.53 -12.52 -4.37
CA ILE A 74 -11.53 -13.50 -3.91
C ILE A 74 -12.72 -12.80 -3.21
N PHE A 75 -12.43 -11.87 -2.29
CA PHE A 75 -13.43 -11.29 -1.37
C PHE A 75 -13.82 -9.85 -1.70
N GLY A 76 -13.08 -9.18 -2.57
CA GLY A 76 -13.33 -7.79 -2.95
C GLY A 76 -14.54 -7.66 -3.88
N SER A 77 -15.29 -6.59 -3.70
CA SER A 77 -16.49 -6.28 -4.50
C SER A 77 -16.23 -5.24 -5.61
N SER A 78 -15.06 -4.62 -5.65
CA SER A 78 -14.73 -3.60 -6.64
C SER A 78 -13.82 -4.13 -7.74
N ARG A 79 -14.13 -3.81 -8.99
CA ARG A 79 -13.29 -4.13 -10.17
C ARG A 79 -12.20 -3.10 -10.45
N HIS A 80 -12.27 -1.95 -9.81
CA HIS A 80 -11.40 -0.81 -10.10
C HIS A 80 -10.37 -0.54 -9.02
N LEU A 81 -10.48 -1.21 -7.88
CA LEU A 81 -9.57 -1.02 -6.76
C LEU A 81 -8.42 -2.02 -6.85
N VAL A 82 -7.20 -1.52 -6.77
CA VAL A 82 -5.98 -2.32 -6.62
C VAL A 82 -5.53 -2.20 -5.16
N VAL A 83 -5.29 -3.33 -4.52
CA VAL A 83 -4.78 -3.39 -3.14
C VAL A 83 -3.31 -3.77 -3.19
N GLY A 84 -2.45 -2.96 -2.59
CA GLY A 84 -1.02 -3.18 -2.59
C GLY A 84 -0.30 -2.36 -1.54
N ALA A 85 1.00 -2.57 -1.44
CA ALA A 85 1.86 -1.76 -0.60
C ALA A 85 2.00 -0.35 -1.20
N ASP A 86 2.34 0.62 -0.34
CA ASP A 86 2.49 2.02 -0.69
C ASP A 86 3.66 2.64 0.09
N SER A 87 4.34 3.58 -0.54
CA SER A 87 5.55 4.21 0.00
C SER A 87 5.30 5.03 1.27
N ALA A 88 4.13 5.69 1.37
CA ALA A 88 3.79 6.48 2.55
C ALA A 88 3.59 5.58 3.77
N THR A 89 2.87 4.48 3.60
CA THR A 89 2.67 3.47 4.64
C THR A 89 3.99 2.81 5.03
N ALA A 90 4.86 2.51 4.07
CA ALA A 90 6.20 1.99 4.32
C ALA A 90 7.05 2.95 5.17
N ALA A 91 7.00 4.26 4.87
CA ALA A 91 7.71 5.27 5.65
C ALA A 91 7.15 5.43 7.07
N ILE A 92 5.82 5.37 7.23
CA ILE A 92 5.16 5.41 8.55
C ILE A 92 5.54 4.18 9.38
N LEU A 93 5.56 2.99 8.77
CA LEU A 93 6.01 1.76 9.42
C LEU A 93 7.45 1.90 9.92
N ALA A 94 8.36 2.36 9.06
CA ALA A 94 9.75 2.58 9.44
C ALA A 94 9.87 3.56 10.61
N ALA A 95 9.17 4.70 10.56
CA ALA A 95 9.17 5.69 11.62
C ALA A 95 8.61 5.14 12.95
N GLY A 96 7.58 4.30 12.88
CA GLY A 96 6.97 3.68 14.06
C GLY A 96 7.83 2.63 14.74
N LEU A 97 8.71 1.97 13.99
CA LEU A 97 9.58 0.90 14.50
C LEU A 97 11.00 1.37 14.84
N VAL A 98 11.35 2.62 14.52
CA VAL A 98 12.66 3.20 14.88
C VAL A 98 12.91 3.10 16.38
N GLY A 99 14.05 2.50 16.74
CA GLY A 99 14.46 2.36 18.12
C GLY A 99 13.81 1.19 18.90
N LEU A 100 12.88 0.47 18.30
CA LEU A 100 12.27 -0.72 18.93
C LEU A 100 13.04 -2.01 18.61
N ALA A 101 13.56 -2.13 17.38
CA ALA A 101 14.36 -3.26 16.94
C ALA A 101 15.36 -2.83 15.85
N SER A 102 16.37 -3.66 15.62
CA SER A 102 17.34 -3.44 14.55
C SER A 102 16.68 -3.63 13.18
N VAL A 103 16.87 -2.69 12.27
CA VAL A 103 16.33 -2.72 10.91
C VAL A 103 16.71 -4.04 10.21
N GLY A 104 15.73 -4.71 9.60
CA GLY A 104 15.93 -5.98 8.88
C GLY A 104 16.08 -7.22 9.76
N SER A 105 16.03 -7.11 11.09
CA SER A 105 16.05 -8.24 12.00
C SER A 105 14.72 -9.00 12.01
N ASP A 106 14.73 -10.27 12.45
CA ASP A 106 13.52 -11.07 12.63
C ASP A 106 12.55 -10.41 13.63
N GLU A 107 13.09 -9.78 14.67
CA GLU A 107 12.31 -9.03 15.65
C GLU A 107 11.62 -7.82 15.00
N TYR A 108 12.31 -7.10 14.12
CA TYR A 108 11.72 -5.98 13.36
C TYR A 108 10.55 -6.46 12.48
N VAL A 109 10.71 -7.58 11.79
CA VAL A 109 9.65 -8.18 10.97
C VAL A 109 8.47 -8.63 11.84
N ALA A 110 8.74 -9.23 13.00
CA ALA A 110 7.70 -9.63 13.95
C ALA A 110 6.90 -8.41 14.47
N LEU A 111 7.58 -7.33 14.83
CA LEU A 111 6.92 -6.08 15.24
C LEU A 111 6.08 -5.47 14.10
N ALA A 112 6.58 -5.50 12.87
CA ALA A 112 5.82 -5.07 11.70
C ALA A 112 4.55 -5.91 11.51
N ALA A 113 4.63 -7.23 11.71
CA ALA A 113 3.47 -8.11 11.65
C ALA A 113 2.46 -7.83 12.76
N VAL A 114 2.91 -7.58 13.99
CA VAL A 114 2.03 -7.17 15.10
C VAL A 114 1.33 -5.85 14.78
N LEU A 115 2.06 -4.87 14.25
CA LEU A 115 1.48 -3.59 13.84
C LEU A 115 0.42 -3.77 12.75
N ALA A 116 0.68 -4.64 11.76
CA ALA A 116 -0.29 -4.96 10.71
C ALA A 116 -1.57 -5.58 11.29
N ILE A 117 -1.46 -6.49 12.27
CA ILE A 117 -2.62 -7.07 12.97
C ILE A 117 -3.40 -5.98 13.72
N LEU A 118 -2.71 -5.09 14.44
CA LEU A 118 -3.35 -3.97 15.13
C LEU A 118 -4.13 -3.07 14.17
N VAL A 119 -3.51 -2.71 13.04
CA VAL A 119 -4.18 -1.92 11.98
C VAL A 119 -5.43 -2.65 11.47
N ALA A 120 -5.33 -3.96 11.22
CA ALA A 120 -6.49 -4.76 10.79
C ALA A 120 -7.62 -4.73 11.83
N VAL A 121 -7.30 -4.87 13.11
CA VAL A 121 -8.29 -4.78 14.21
C VAL A 121 -8.94 -3.39 14.24
N PHE A 122 -8.14 -2.31 14.12
CA PHE A 122 -8.68 -0.94 14.08
C PHE A 122 -9.58 -0.72 12.87
N LEU A 123 -9.24 -1.24 11.70
CA LEU A 123 -10.08 -1.14 10.50
C LEU A 123 -11.41 -1.90 10.66
N ILE A 124 -11.38 -3.08 11.29
CA ILE A 124 -12.60 -3.84 11.60
C ILE A 124 -13.48 -3.06 12.59
N LEU A 125 -12.89 -2.52 13.66
CA LEU A 125 -13.60 -1.68 14.63
C LEU A 125 -14.18 -0.43 13.97
N ALA A 126 -13.42 0.25 13.12
CA ALA A 126 -13.88 1.41 12.36
C ALA A 126 -15.09 1.05 11.47
N ARG A 127 -15.08 -0.14 10.86
CA ARG A 127 -16.20 -0.65 10.07
C ARG A 127 -17.44 -0.93 10.93
N ILE A 128 -17.26 -1.51 12.12
CA ILE A 128 -18.36 -1.83 13.05
C ILE A 128 -19.01 -0.55 13.57
N ILE A 129 -18.20 0.46 13.92
CA ILE A 129 -18.67 1.77 14.43
C ILE A 129 -19.29 2.60 13.30
N GLY A 130 -19.11 2.21 12.05
CA GLY A 130 -19.66 2.91 10.89
C GLY A 130 -18.87 4.16 10.49
N LEU A 131 -17.56 4.21 10.79
CA LEU A 131 -16.69 5.35 10.43
C LEU A 131 -16.48 5.55 8.92
N GLY A 132 -17.14 4.75 8.08
CA GLY A 132 -17.11 4.92 6.61
C GLY A 132 -17.53 6.31 6.13
N PHE A 133 -18.37 7.02 6.91
CA PHE A 133 -18.77 8.40 6.60
C PHE A 133 -17.59 9.38 6.56
N LEU A 134 -16.47 9.07 7.24
CA LEU A 134 -15.27 9.91 7.19
C LEU A 134 -14.70 10.05 5.78
N ALA A 135 -14.92 9.05 4.91
CA ALA A 135 -14.51 9.12 3.51
C ALA A 135 -15.22 10.25 2.75
N ASP A 136 -16.45 10.60 3.14
CA ASP A 136 -17.23 11.67 2.51
C ASP A 136 -16.66 13.06 2.83
N PHE A 137 -15.88 13.20 3.91
CA PHE A 137 -15.18 14.44 4.27
C PHE A 137 -13.85 14.61 3.53
N LEU A 138 -13.31 13.54 2.93
CA LEU A 138 -12.09 13.60 2.13
C LEU A 138 -12.41 14.19 0.75
N SER A 139 -12.33 15.52 0.64
CA SER A 139 -12.48 16.16 -0.65
C SER A 139 -11.34 15.75 -1.60
N SER A 140 -11.60 15.75 -2.90
CA SER A 140 -10.58 15.48 -3.91
C SER A 140 -9.39 16.42 -3.80
N THR A 141 -9.60 17.67 -3.39
CA THR A 141 -8.53 18.65 -3.16
C THR A 141 -7.60 18.22 -2.01
N VAL A 142 -8.17 17.73 -0.91
CA VAL A 142 -7.38 17.21 0.22
C VAL A 142 -6.56 16.00 -0.20
N LEU A 143 -7.16 15.06 -0.95
CA LEU A 143 -6.46 13.88 -1.47
C LEU A 143 -5.31 14.27 -2.40
N VAL A 144 -5.54 15.20 -3.35
CA VAL A 144 -4.49 15.67 -4.24
C VAL A 144 -3.37 16.36 -3.46
N GLY A 145 -3.69 17.21 -2.48
CA GLY A 145 -2.69 17.85 -1.62
C GLY A 145 -1.86 16.83 -0.84
N PHE A 146 -2.51 15.84 -0.24
CA PHE A 146 -1.84 14.75 0.48
C PHE A 146 -0.91 13.96 -0.44
N LEU A 147 -1.41 13.47 -1.58
CA LEU A 147 -0.62 12.70 -2.54
C LEU A 147 0.56 13.50 -3.09
N THR A 148 0.37 14.80 -3.37
CA THR A 148 1.46 15.68 -3.80
C THR A 148 2.52 15.82 -2.72
N GLY A 149 2.12 16.04 -1.47
CA GLY A 149 3.03 16.13 -0.34
C GLY A 149 3.85 14.85 -0.12
N VAL A 150 3.19 13.70 -0.16
CA VAL A 150 3.85 12.38 -0.08
C VAL A 150 4.78 12.18 -1.26
N GLY A 151 4.35 12.50 -2.49
CA GLY A 151 5.19 12.39 -3.69
C GLY A 151 6.48 13.21 -3.59
N ILE A 152 6.38 14.45 -3.12
CA ILE A 152 7.54 15.33 -2.87
C ILE A 152 8.45 14.71 -1.80
N GLN A 153 7.88 14.25 -0.69
CA GLN A 153 8.64 13.65 0.41
C GLN A 153 9.42 12.40 -0.05
N VAL A 154 8.78 11.53 -0.82
CA VAL A 154 9.40 10.33 -1.36
C VAL A 154 10.48 10.68 -2.38
N ALA A 155 10.22 11.62 -3.30
CA ALA A 155 11.18 12.08 -4.28
C ALA A 155 12.47 12.57 -3.61
N PHE A 156 12.35 13.47 -2.64
CA PHE A 156 13.51 13.95 -1.89
C PHE A 156 14.21 12.85 -1.08
N GLY A 157 13.45 11.90 -0.53
CA GLY A 157 14.01 10.77 0.21
C GLY A 157 14.82 9.78 -0.64
N GLN A 158 14.62 9.78 -1.97
CA GLN A 158 15.29 8.87 -2.89
C GLN A 158 16.48 9.51 -3.64
N ILE A 159 16.64 10.84 -3.58
CA ILE A 159 17.73 11.56 -4.29
C ILE A 159 19.10 11.00 -3.91
N GLY A 160 19.37 10.81 -2.62
CA GLY A 160 20.66 10.27 -2.15
C GLY A 160 20.94 8.89 -2.76
N GLY A 161 19.93 7.99 -2.77
CA GLY A 161 20.06 6.67 -3.39
C GLY A 161 20.30 6.72 -4.90
N MET A 162 19.68 7.68 -5.61
CA MET A 162 19.90 7.87 -7.06
C MET A 162 21.30 8.43 -7.37
N LEU A 163 21.90 9.17 -6.45
CA LEU A 163 23.24 9.72 -6.57
C LEU A 163 24.33 8.78 -6.02
N GLY A 164 23.95 7.57 -5.56
CA GLY A 164 24.88 6.62 -4.96
C GLY A 164 25.45 7.09 -3.61
N LEU A 165 24.76 8.01 -2.93
CA LEU A 165 25.15 8.51 -1.63
C LEU A 165 24.51 7.67 -0.53
N GLU A 166 25.29 7.13 0.40
CA GLU A 166 24.77 6.46 1.60
C GLU A 166 24.35 7.53 2.62
N GLY A 167 23.14 8.08 2.43
CA GLY A 167 22.61 9.13 3.31
C GLY A 167 22.35 8.60 4.73
N THR A 168 23.16 9.04 5.69
CA THR A 168 23.06 8.68 7.12
C THR A 168 22.06 9.56 7.89
N GLY A 169 21.35 10.46 7.21
CA GLY A 169 20.43 11.42 7.83
C GLY A 169 19.13 10.77 8.34
N HIS A 170 18.69 11.15 9.55
CA HIS A 170 17.39 10.74 10.09
C HIS A 170 16.28 11.68 9.58
N GLY A 171 15.26 11.13 8.91
CA GLY A 171 14.16 11.89 8.32
C GLY A 171 14.49 12.55 6.98
N THR A 172 13.48 13.02 6.24
CA THR A 172 13.63 13.57 4.89
C THR A 172 14.55 14.79 4.84
N LEU A 173 14.40 15.73 5.79
CA LEU A 173 15.25 16.93 5.86
C LEU A 173 16.70 16.60 6.21
N GLY A 174 16.91 15.64 7.15
CA GLY A 174 18.26 15.20 7.52
C GLY A 174 18.98 14.51 6.36
N LYS A 175 18.27 13.74 5.55
CA LYS A 175 18.81 13.13 4.33
C LYS A 175 19.21 14.18 3.30
N ILE A 176 18.34 15.16 3.03
CA ILE A 176 18.63 16.24 2.07
C ILE A 176 19.90 17.02 2.48
N VAL A 177 20.02 17.34 3.76
CA VAL A 177 21.21 18.06 4.26
C VAL A 177 22.47 17.20 4.14
N ALA A 178 22.39 15.92 4.47
CA ALA A 178 23.50 14.98 4.33
C ALA A 178 23.90 14.80 2.85
N ASP A 179 22.94 14.63 1.96
CA ASP A 179 23.17 14.49 0.51
C ASP A 179 23.83 15.76 -0.08
N LEU A 180 23.41 16.95 0.37
CA LEU A 180 24.03 18.21 -0.06
C LEU A 180 25.46 18.37 0.44
N GLN A 181 25.79 17.87 1.64
CA GLN A 181 27.14 17.92 2.20
C GLN A 181 28.11 16.97 1.46
N HIS A 182 27.58 15.84 0.94
CA HIS A 182 28.38 14.82 0.26
C HIS A 182 28.22 14.84 -1.27
N ILE A 183 27.67 15.91 -1.85
CA ILE A 183 27.42 16.03 -3.28
C ILE A 183 28.68 15.86 -4.16
N GLY A 184 29.87 16.12 -3.56
CA GLY A 184 31.16 15.93 -4.23
C GLY A 184 31.61 14.46 -4.34
N GLU A 185 30.93 13.54 -3.63
CA GLU A 185 31.27 12.10 -3.59
C GLU A 185 30.30 11.28 -4.49
N THR A 186 29.59 11.95 -5.37
CA THR A 186 28.56 11.35 -6.25
C THR A 186 29.16 10.25 -7.12
N ASN A 187 28.58 9.06 -7.08
CA ASN A 187 28.96 7.95 -7.95
C ASN A 187 27.95 7.82 -9.12
N PHE A 188 28.36 8.21 -10.32
CA PHE A 188 27.53 8.16 -11.52
C PHE A 188 27.27 6.73 -12.07
N TYR A 189 27.82 5.69 -11.44
CA TYR A 189 27.65 4.30 -11.82
C TYR A 189 26.76 3.50 -10.86
N ALA A 190 26.06 4.17 -9.93
CA ALA A 190 25.18 3.54 -8.94
C ALA A 190 23.79 3.20 -9.51
#